data_cf69b47f934c56f0dd5665ad4342a5fd
#
_entry.id   cf69b47f934c56f0dd5665ad4342a5fd
#
_cell.length_a   1.000
_cell.length_b   1.000
_cell.length_c   1.000
_cell.angle_alpha   90.00
_cell.angle_beta   90.00
_cell.angle_gamma   90.00
#
_symmetry.space_group_name_H-M   'P 1'
#
loop_
_entity.id
_entity.type
_entity.pdbx_description
1 polymer ?
#
loop_
_entity_poly.entity_id
_entity_poly.type
_entity_poly.pdbx_seq_one_letter_code
_entity_poly.pdbx_strand_id
1 'polypeptide(L)'
;MLLGEKIKMLRVQHDLTQEELANRCELSKGFISQIERDLTSPSIATLIDILECLGTNLKDFFSEETEEKIVFTNEDYFVKDEEDFSVTWLVPSAQKNSMEPIMLQLKGNAKTEIDDPHEGEEFGYVLSGKIVVVCGKVRKKCKKGESFYFNSNQPHYIENLGSTEATVLWVSTPPSF
;
A
#
# COMPACT_ATOMS: atom_id res chain seq x y z
N MET A 1 -9.38 17.51 6.56
CA MET A 1 -9.28 18.61 7.56
C MET A 1 -7.83 19.08 7.62
N LEU A 2 -7.57 20.40 7.68
CA LEU A 2 -6.21 20.93 7.75
C LEU A 2 -5.58 20.67 9.14
N LEU A 3 -4.25 20.62 9.23
CA LEU A 3 -3.51 20.29 10.45
C LEU A 3 -3.87 21.24 11.61
N GLY A 4 -3.90 22.54 11.35
CA GLY A 4 -4.20 23.56 12.35
C GLY A 4 -5.64 23.49 12.86
N GLU A 5 -6.59 23.21 11.99
CA GLU A 5 -7.98 23.01 12.39
C GLU A 5 -8.14 21.82 13.35
N LYS A 6 -7.40 20.72 13.10
CA LYS A 6 -7.44 19.52 13.93
C LYS A 6 -6.83 19.77 15.32
N ILE A 7 -5.69 20.47 15.37
CA ILE A 7 -5.08 20.90 16.64
C ILE A 7 -6.03 21.80 17.43
N LYS A 8 -6.64 22.80 16.77
CA LYS A 8 -7.62 23.70 17.39
C LYS A 8 -8.82 22.91 17.94
N MET A 9 -9.35 21.95 17.19
CA MET A 9 -10.46 21.12 17.63
C MET A 9 -10.10 20.33 18.90
N LEU A 10 -8.95 19.65 18.92
CA LEU A 10 -8.48 18.92 20.10
C LEU A 10 -8.28 19.84 21.31
N ARG A 11 -7.68 21.02 21.10
CA ARG A 11 -7.51 22.00 22.20
C ARG A 11 -8.86 22.41 22.80
N VAL A 12 -9.84 22.70 21.95
CA VAL A 12 -11.19 23.10 22.42
C VAL A 12 -11.90 21.93 23.12
N GLN A 13 -11.73 20.70 22.65
CA GLN A 13 -12.26 19.50 23.32
C GLN A 13 -11.69 19.31 24.76
N HIS A 14 -10.47 19.78 24.98
CA HIS A 14 -9.82 19.78 26.30
C HIS A 14 -10.06 21.06 27.09
N ASP A 15 -10.99 21.93 26.69
CA ASP A 15 -11.32 23.22 27.32
C ASP A 15 -10.09 24.13 27.51
N LEU A 16 -9.09 24.06 26.66
CA LEU A 16 -7.87 24.86 26.76
C LEU A 16 -7.96 26.13 25.90
N THR A 17 -7.46 27.25 26.45
CA THR A 17 -7.15 28.44 25.65
C THR A 17 -5.86 28.24 24.88
N GLN A 18 -5.60 29.05 23.81
CA GLN A 18 -4.33 29.05 23.09
C GLN A 18 -3.14 29.34 24.02
N GLU A 19 -3.33 30.15 25.03
CA GLU A 19 -2.29 30.52 25.99
C GLU A 19 -1.96 29.36 26.94
N GLU A 20 -2.96 28.63 27.40
CA GLU A 20 -2.76 27.46 28.26
C GLU A 20 -2.08 26.31 27.49
N LEU A 21 -2.48 26.05 26.25
CA LEU A 21 -1.77 25.08 25.41
C LEU A 21 -0.33 25.50 25.17
N ALA A 22 -0.09 26.76 24.81
CA ALA A 22 1.25 27.30 24.59
C ALA A 22 2.14 27.11 25.83
N ASN A 23 1.63 27.45 27.01
CA ASN A 23 2.36 27.31 28.28
C ASN A 23 2.70 25.85 28.58
N ARG A 24 1.80 24.89 28.29
CA ARG A 24 2.04 23.44 28.49
C ARG A 24 3.12 22.89 27.57
N CYS A 25 3.22 23.41 26.35
CA CYS A 25 4.18 22.96 25.33
C CYS A 25 5.45 23.82 25.29
N GLU A 26 5.64 24.76 26.24
CA GLU A 26 6.76 25.73 26.25
C GLU A 26 6.86 26.56 24.95
N LEU A 27 5.72 26.87 24.35
CA LEU A 27 5.60 27.63 23.12
C LEU A 27 4.99 29.01 23.37
N SER A 28 5.06 29.90 22.38
CA SER A 28 4.35 31.18 22.46
C SER A 28 2.90 31.04 21.98
N LYS A 29 1.97 31.79 22.63
CA LYS A 29 0.57 31.89 22.19
C LYS A 29 0.47 32.29 20.71
N GLY A 30 1.35 33.20 20.25
CA GLY A 30 1.38 33.63 18.86
C GLY A 30 1.69 32.48 17.90
N PHE A 31 2.62 31.59 18.26
CA PHE A 31 2.97 30.44 17.46
C PHE A 31 1.82 29.42 17.39
N ILE A 32 1.17 29.09 18.51
CA ILE A 32 -0.04 28.25 18.52
C ILE A 32 -1.13 28.87 17.63
N SER A 33 -1.36 30.17 17.75
CA SER A 33 -2.34 30.87 16.90
C SER A 33 -2.03 30.81 15.42
N GLN A 34 -0.74 30.85 15.03
CA GLN A 34 -0.32 30.71 13.63
C GLN A 34 -0.51 29.30 13.11
N ILE A 35 -0.17 28.28 13.93
CA ILE A 35 -0.40 26.88 13.59
C ILE A 35 -1.89 26.61 13.36
N GLU A 36 -2.76 26.99 14.33
CA GLU A 36 -4.20 26.77 14.24
C GLU A 36 -4.89 27.44 13.05
N ARG A 37 -4.26 28.44 12.46
CA ARG A 37 -4.71 29.11 11.22
C ARG A 37 -4.00 28.64 9.97
N ASP A 38 -3.17 27.59 10.07
CA ASP A 38 -2.34 27.06 8.99
C ASP A 38 -1.42 28.12 8.32
N LEU A 39 -1.04 29.16 9.08
CA LEU A 39 -0.11 30.20 8.63
C LEU A 39 1.37 29.78 8.80
N THR A 40 1.63 28.75 9.59
CA THR A 40 2.92 28.10 9.76
C THR A 40 2.75 26.62 10.04
N SER A 41 3.76 25.82 9.71
CA SER A 41 3.80 24.39 10.03
C SER A 41 4.78 24.14 11.17
N PRO A 42 4.40 23.41 12.23
CA PRO A 42 5.36 23.01 13.26
C PRO A 42 6.34 21.98 12.69
N SER A 43 7.52 21.88 13.29
CA SER A 43 8.39 20.72 13.09
C SER A 43 7.71 19.45 13.62
N ILE A 44 8.16 18.26 13.18
CA ILE A 44 7.62 16.99 13.71
C ILE A 44 7.81 16.90 15.23
N ALA A 45 8.96 17.33 15.75
CA ALA A 45 9.23 17.34 17.19
C ALA A 45 8.22 18.24 17.91
N THR A 46 8.03 19.47 17.45
CA THR A 46 7.06 20.41 18.03
C THR A 46 5.63 19.88 17.94
N LEU A 47 5.28 19.18 16.85
CA LEU A 47 3.97 18.57 16.73
C LEU A 47 3.78 17.45 17.75
N ILE A 48 4.79 16.62 18.00
CA ILE A 48 4.75 15.57 19.03
C ILE A 48 4.50 16.21 20.39
N ASP A 49 5.24 17.26 20.77
CA ASP A 49 5.09 17.97 22.05
C ASP A 49 3.66 18.52 22.22
N ILE A 50 3.10 19.12 21.17
CA ILE A 50 1.72 19.62 21.17
C ILE A 50 0.72 18.48 21.37
N LEU A 51 0.90 17.36 20.65
CA LEU A 51 -0.02 16.22 20.72
C LEU A 51 0.04 15.52 22.09
N GLU A 52 1.22 15.39 22.68
CA GLU A 52 1.39 14.87 24.04
C GLU A 52 0.68 15.75 25.06
N CYS A 53 0.79 17.08 24.95
CA CYS A 53 0.05 18.04 25.79
C CYS A 53 -1.46 17.93 25.61
N LEU A 54 -1.93 17.48 24.45
CA LEU A 54 -3.33 17.21 24.13
C LEU A 54 -3.74 15.76 24.39
N GLY A 55 -2.88 14.93 25.01
CA GLY A 55 -3.21 13.56 25.41
C GLY A 55 -3.36 12.58 24.24
N THR A 56 -2.74 12.86 23.09
CA THR A 56 -2.78 12.03 21.88
C THR A 56 -1.37 11.82 21.31
N ASN A 57 -1.24 11.12 20.21
CA ASN A 57 0.02 10.84 19.51
C ASN A 57 -0.14 10.99 18.00
N LEU A 58 0.97 10.95 17.24
CA LEU A 58 0.95 11.09 15.78
C LEU A 58 0.05 10.06 15.10
N LYS A 59 0.07 8.81 15.55
CA LYS A 59 -0.74 7.75 14.97
C LYS A 59 -2.22 8.09 15.07
N ASP A 60 -2.70 8.39 16.26
CA ASP A 60 -4.11 8.67 16.52
C ASP A 60 -4.53 10.01 15.90
N PHE A 61 -3.63 10.99 15.90
CA PHE A 61 -3.86 12.30 15.29
C PHE A 61 -4.02 12.22 13.77
N PHE A 62 -3.23 11.39 13.08
CA PHE A 62 -3.32 11.20 11.64
C PHE A 62 -4.18 9.99 11.24
N SER A 63 -4.62 9.17 12.21
CA SER A 63 -5.68 8.22 11.92
C SER A 63 -6.95 9.03 11.64
N GLU A 64 -7.24 9.23 10.39
CA GLU A 64 -8.61 9.51 10.02
C GLU A 64 -9.40 8.23 10.33
N GLU A 65 -10.65 8.37 10.77
CA GLU A 65 -11.66 7.34 10.57
C GLU A 65 -11.97 7.30 9.05
N THR A 66 -10.97 6.97 8.25
CA THR A 66 -11.21 6.54 6.88
C THR A 66 -11.87 5.19 7.03
N GLU A 67 -13.16 5.10 6.72
CA GLU A 67 -13.80 3.81 6.49
C GLU A 67 -12.81 2.99 5.65
N GLU A 68 -12.36 1.87 6.20
CA GLU A 68 -11.39 1.02 5.53
C GLU A 68 -11.98 0.63 4.18
N LYS A 69 -11.35 1.08 3.10
CA LYS A 69 -11.83 0.79 1.76
C LYS A 69 -11.69 -0.70 1.51
N ILE A 70 -12.83 -1.40 1.47
CA ILE A 70 -12.90 -2.86 1.30
C ILE A 70 -13.23 -3.28 -0.14
N VAL A 71 -13.70 -2.36 -0.98
CA VAL A 71 -14.02 -2.61 -2.39
C VAL A 71 -13.19 -1.68 -3.27
N PHE A 72 -12.44 -2.27 -4.18
CA PHE A 72 -11.60 -1.56 -5.14
C PHE A 72 -12.19 -1.72 -6.54
N THR A 73 -12.15 -0.66 -7.33
CA THR A 73 -12.69 -0.59 -8.70
C THR A 73 -11.58 -0.23 -9.68
N ASN A 74 -11.87 -0.23 -10.97
CA ASN A 74 -10.91 0.15 -12.00
C ASN A 74 -10.33 1.57 -11.82
N GLU A 75 -11.04 2.46 -11.12
CA GLU A 75 -10.58 3.81 -10.82
C GLU A 75 -9.47 3.83 -9.75
N ASP A 76 -9.36 2.77 -8.97
CA ASP A 76 -8.38 2.63 -7.91
C ASP A 76 -7.10 1.92 -8.37
N TYR A 77 -7.20 1.14 -9.45
CA TYR A 77 -6.12 0.29 -9.89
C TYR A 77 -4.94 1.09 -10.41
N PHE A 78 -3.75 0.62 -10.09
CA PHE A 78 -2.53 1.09 -10.72
C PHE A 78 -2.12 0.09 -11.79
N VAL A 79 -1.82 0.57 -13.00
CA VAL A 79 -1.40 -0.27 -14.14
C VAL A 79 0.00 0.14 -14.56
N LYS A 80 0.87 -0.83 -14.75
CA LYS A 80 2.20 -0.69 -15.33
C LYS A 80 2.29 -1.57 -16.57
N ASP A 81 2.52 -0.94 -17.71
CA ASP A 81 2.71 -1.62 -18.99
C ASP A 81 4.20 -1.78 -19.28
N GLU A 82 4.61 -3.01 -19.58
CA GLU A 82 5.93 -3.38 -20.07
C GLU A 82 5.82 -3.91 -21.52
N GLU A 83 6.96 -4.15 -22.16
CA GLU A 83 6.96 -4.62 -23.56
C GLU A 83 6.24 -5.96 -23.71
N ASP A 84 6.45 -6.90 -22.80
CA ASP A 84 5.98 -8.28 -22.87
C ASP A 84 4.76 -8.59 -22.02
N PHE A 85 4.47 -7.77 -21.01
CA PHE A 85 3.38 -7.98 -20.08
C PHE A 85 2.86 -6.66 -19.47
N SER A 86 1.70 -6.70 -18.86
CA SER A 86 1.23 -5.62 -18.00
C SER A 86 0.83 -6.16 -16.62
N VAL A 87 1.06 -5.34 -15.61
CA VAL A 87 0.69 -5.62 -14.23
C VAL A 87 -0.33 -4.58 -13.78
N THR A 88 -1.43 -5.07 -13.22
CA THR A 88 -2.45 -4.21 -12.59
C THR A 88 -2.48 -4.54 -11.10
N TRP A 89 -2.14 -3.58 -10.25
CA TRP A 89 -2.31 -3.68 -8.81
C TRP A 89 -3.77 -3.49 -8.44
N LEU A 90 -4.42 -4.54 -7.96
CA LEU A 90 -5.85 -4.56 -7.61
C LEU A 90 -6.10 -3.91 -6.25
N VAL A 91 -5.07 -3.83 -5.40
CA VAL A 91 -5.07 -3.13 -4.11
C VAL A 91 -3.83 -2.24 -4.05
N PRO A 92 -3.89 -0.98 -4.52
CA PRO A 92 -2.70 -0.11 -4.68
C PRO A 92 -1.93 0.19 -3.39
N SER A 93 -2.53 -0.04 -2.23
CA SER A 93 -1.87 0.17 -0.92
C SER A 93 -1.55 -1.16 -0.21
N ALA A 94 -1.31 -2.21 -0.98
CA ALA A 94 -1.11 -3.58 -0.46
C ALA A 94 0.06 -3.69 0.52
N GLN A 95 1.10 -2.82 0.44
CA GLN A 95 2.22 -2.78 1.39
C GLN A 95 1.78 -2.54 2.86
N LYS A 96 0.56 -2.09 3.09
CA LYS A 96 -0.05 -1.98 4.43
C LYS A 96 -0.75 -3.28 4.87
N ASN A 97 -0.90 -4.24 3.97
CA ASN A 97 -1.64 -5.48 4.16
C ASN A 97 -0.68 -6.68 4.21
N SER A 98 -1.21 -7.86 4.44
CA SER A 98 -0.42 -9.10 4.47
C SER A 98 -0.23 -9.73 3.11
N MET A 99 -1.00 -9.33 2.09
CA MET A 99 -0.94 -9.88 0.74
C MET A 99 -1.10 -8.78 -0.32
N GLU A 100 -0.52 -9.01 -1.48
CA GLU A 100 -0.58 -8.13 -2.64
C GLU A 100 -1.15 -8.89 -3.85
N PRO A 101 -2.41 -8.69 -4.19
CA PRO A 101 -3.00 -9.25 -5.40
C PRO A 101 -2.73 -8.36 -6.60
N ILE A 102 -2.24 -8.98 -7.67
CA ILE A 102 -2.08 -8.36 -8.99
C ILE A 102 -2.84 -9.13 -10.07
N MET A 103 -3.18 -8.44 -11.15
CA MET A 103 -3.57 -9.04 -12.40
C MET A 103 -2.41 -8.94 -13.38
N LEU A 104 -1.84 -10.06 -13.77
CA LEU A 104 -0.80 -10.15 -14.79
C LEU A 104 -1.45 -10.49 -16.13
N GLN A 105 -1.18 -9.68 -17.15
CA GLN A 105 -1.51 -9.98 -18.55
C GLN A 105 -0.21 -10.19 -19.31
N LEU A 106 0.03 -11.41 -19.79
CA LEU A 106 1.29 -11.83 -20.40
C LEU A 106 1.07 -12.15 -21.87
N LYS A 107 1.74 -11.41 -22.77
CA LYS A 107 1.64 -11.61 -24.22
C LYS A 107 2.04 -13.02 -24.64
N GLY A 108 1.63 -13.42 -25.84
CA GLY A 108 2.02 -14.71 -26.39
C GLY A 108 3.54 -14.79 -26.63
N ASN A 109 4.14 -15.93 -26.28
CA ASN A 109 5.59 -16.21 -26.34
C ASN A 109 6.45 -15.27 -25.47
N ALA A 110 5.88 -14.67 -24.45
CA ALA A 110 6.55 -13.78 -23.52
C ALA A 110 6.76 -14.44 -22.14
N LYS A 111 7.55 -13.80 -21.28
CA LYS A 111 7.77 -14.20 -19.90
C LYS A 111 7.85 -12.96 -19.01
N THR A 112 7.57 -13.12 -17.71
CA THR A 112 7.86 -12.08 -16.72
C THR A 112 9.37 -11.97 -16.50
N GLU A 113 9.80 -10.93 -15.82
CA GLU A 113 11.13 -10.89 -15.24
C GLU A 113 11.33 -12.07 -14.27
N ILE A 114 12.57 -12.36 -13.96
CA ILE A 114 12.91 -13.41 -12.99
C ILE A 114 12.96 -12.72 -11.62
N ASP A 115 12.06 -13.13 -10.75
CA ASP A 115 12.08 -12.68 -9.37
C ASP A 115 13.13 -13.43 -8.57
N ASP A 116 13.94 -12.68 -7.82
CA ASP A 116 14.93 -13.24 -6.91
C ASP A 116 14.23 -13.93 -5.72
N PRO A 117 14.90 -14.92 -5.08
CA PRO A 117 14.36 -15.55 -3.88
C PRO A 117 14.05 -14.55 -2.79
N HIS A 118 12.87 -14.65 -2.20
CA HIS A 118 12.45 -13.84 -1.05
C HIS A 118 11.65 -14.68 -0.04
N GLU A 119 11.46 -14.14 1.16
CA GLU A 119 10.57 -14.76 2.14
C GLU A 119 9.12 -14.61 1.71
N GLY A 120 8.34 -15.66 1.96
CA GLY A 120 6.92 -15.64 1.70
C GLY A 120 6.44 -16.73 0.77
N GLU A 121 5.20 -16.58 0.36
CA GLU A 121 4.47 -17.56 -0.43
C GLU A 121 3.69 -16.85 -1.53
N GLU A 122 3.52 -17.55 -2.64
CA GLU A 122 2.79 -17.02 -3.77
C GLU A 122 1.71 -17.99 -4.23
N PHE A 123 0.57 -17.41 -4.57
CA PHE A 123 -0.57 -18.11 -5.14
C PHE A 123 -0.95 -17.48 -6.47
N GLY A 124 -1.24 -18.27 -7.49
CA GLY A 124 -1.83 -17.77 -8.72
C GLY A 124 -2.97 -18.61 -9.25
N TYR A 125 -3.87 -17.95 -9.98
CA TYR A 125 -5.00 -18.58 -10.65
C TYR A 125 -5.09 -18.09 -12.10
N VAL A 126 -5.10 -19.02 -13.05
CA VAL A 126 -5.15 -18.71 -14.49
C VAL A 126 -6.57 -18.40 -14.92
N LEU A 127 -6.86 -17.16 -15.25
CA LEU A 127 -8.17 -16.70 -15.71
C LEU A 127 -8.38 -16.94 -17.19
N SER A 128 -7.31 -16.80 -18.00
CA SER A 128 -7.35 -17.09 -19.43
C SER A 128 -5.98 -17.58 -19.93
N GLY A 129 -5.96 -18.32 -21.03
CA GLY A 129 -4.76 -18.83 -21.64
C GLY A 129 -4.14 -20.03 -20.93
N LYS A 130 -2.83 -20.20 -21.09
CA LYS A 130 -2.01 -21.23 -20.47
C LYS A 130 -0.62 -20.68 -20.23
N ILE A 131 -0.04 -21.03 -19.11
CA ILE A 131 1.29 -20.57 -18.70
C ILE A 131 2.16 -21.76 -18.28
N VAL A 132 3.44 -21.50 -18.13
CA VAL A 132 4.39 -22.35 -17.41
C VAL A 132 4.89 -21.57 -16.21
N VAL A 133 4.65 -22.11 -15.03
CA VAL A 133 5.21 -21.61 -13.77
C VAL A 133 6.59 -22.23 -13.59
N VAL A 134 7.57 -21.40 -13.34
CA VAL A 134 8.96 -21.79 -13.08
C VAL A 134 9.34 -21.35 -11.68
N CYS A 135 9.77 -22.30 -10.86
CA CYS A 135 10.28 -22.04 -9.53
C CYS A 135 11.53 -22.91 -9.31
N GLY A 136 12.70 -22.29 -9.28
CA GLY A 136 13.98 -22.95 -9.30
C GLY A 136 14.13 -23.89 -10.51
N LYS A 137 14.25 -25.19 -10.23
CA LYS A 137 14.36 -26.24 -11.29
C LYS A 137 12.99 -26.81 -11.70
N VAL A 138 11.93 -26.42 -11.04
CA VAL A 138 10.59 -26.95 -11.30
C VAL A 138 9.93 -26.12 -12.40
N ARG A 139 9.41 -26.80 -13.42
CA ARG A 139 8.63 -26.18 -14.49
C ARG A 139 7.31 -26.94 -14.63
N LYS A 140 6.19 -26.28 -14.45
CA LYS A 140 4.86 -26.88 -14.53
C LYS A 140 3.93 -26.05 -15.41
N LYS A 141 3.19 -26.71 -16.28
CA LYS A 141 2.12 -26.10 -17.05
C LYS A 141 0.93 -25.84 -16.15
N CYS A 142 0.30 -24.68 -16.31
CA CYS A 142 -0.94 -24.30 -15.66
C CYS A 142 -1.82 -23.62 -16.71
N LYS A 143 -3.07 -24.01 -16.82
CA LYS A 143 -4.03 -23.53 -17.81
C LYS A 143 -5.25 -22.90 -17.16
N LYS A 144 -6.08 -22.24 -17.97
CA LYS A 144 -7.33 -21.63 -17.50
C LYS A 144 -8.10 -22.55 -16.51
N GLY A 145 -8.43 -22.01 -15.36
CA GLY A 145 -9.17 -22.68 -14.27
C GLY A 145 -8.27 -23.48 -13.33
N GLU A 146 -6.95 -23.50 -13.56
CA GLU A 146 -6.00 -24.13 -12.65
C GLU A 146 -5.26 -23.07 -11.82
N SER A 147 -4.71 -23.52 -10.69
CA SER A 147 -3.95 -22.67 -9.77
C SER A 147 -2.55 -23.22 -9.52
N PHE A 148 -1.68 -22.37 -9.06
CA PHE A 148 -0.36 -22.74 -8.56
C PHE A 148 -0.13 -22.11 -7.18
N TYR A 149 0.80 -22.69 -6.45
CA TYR A 149 1.23 -22.23 -5.14
C TYR A 149 2.67 -22.70 -4.90
N PHE A 150 3.51 -21.81 -4.37
CA PHE A 150 4.88 -22.16 -3.98
C PHE A 150 5.41 -21.21 -2.90
N ASN A 151 6.46 -21.65 -2.18
CA ASN A 151 7.28 -20.77 -1.35
C ASN A 151 8.30 -20.07 -2.24
N SER A 152 8.44 -18.75 -2.10
CA SER A 152 9.26 -17.88 -2.95
C SER A 152 10.76 -17.95 -2.62
N ASN A 153 11.24 -19.05 -2.08
CA ASN A 153 12.63 -19.28 -1.67
C ASN A 153 13.59 -19.70 -2.80
N GLN A 154 13.12 -19.70 -4.05
CA GLN A 154 13.88 -19.98 -5.26
C GLN A 154 13.57 -18.91 -6.31
N PRO A 155 14.49 -18.65 -7.28
CA PRO A 155 14.18 -17.80 -8.42
C PRO A 155 12.93 -18.31 -9.14
N HIS A 156 12.00 -17.42 -9.46
CA HIS A 156 10.72 -17.80 -10.04
C HIS A 156 10.22 -16.80 -11.08
N TYR A 157 9.38 -17.27 -12.01
CA TYR A 157 8.78 -16.46 -13.06
C TYR A 157 7.68 -17.24 -13.77
N ILE A 158 6.94 -16.56 -14.62
CA ILE A 158 5.89 -17.15 -15.45
C ILE A 158 6.25 -16.97 -16.93
N GLU A 159 6.02 -18.02 -17.73
CA GLU A 159 6.15 -17.99 -19.19
C GLU A 159 4.81 -18.29 -19.85
N ASN A 160 4.51 -17.59 -20.91
CA ASN A 160 3.42 -17.92 -21.84
C ASN A 160 3.99 -18.49 -23.12
N LEU A 161 3.97 -19.80 -23.28
CA LEU A 161 4.41 -20.49 -24.51
C LEU A 161 3.31 -20.56 -25.58
N GLY A 162 2.15 -19.96 -25.33
CA GLY A 162 1.07 -19.84 -26.31
C GLY A 162 1.24 -18.63 -27.22
N SER A 163 0.50 -18.60 -28.33
CA SER A 163 0.50 -17.46 -29.27
C SER A 163 -0.50 -16.37 -28.88
N THR A 164 -1.37 -16.60 -27.89
CA THR A 164 -2.37 -15.67 -27.40
C THR A 164 -2.03 -15.22 -25.99
N GLU A 165 -2.52 -14.08 -25.59
CA GLU A 165 -2.35 -13.55 -24.24
C GLU A 165 -2.89 -14.51 -23.18
N ALA A 166 -2.22 -14.55 -22.04
CA ALA A 166 -2.66 -15.23 -20.83
C ALA A 166 -2.88 -14.22 -19.69
N THR A 167 -3.92 -14.44 -18.91
CA THR A 167 -4.25 -13.59 -17.75
C THR A 167 -4.23 -14.42 -16.48
N VAL A 168 -3.52 -13.92 -15.48
CA VAL A 168 -3.31 -14.59 -14.19
C VAL A 168 -3.64 -13.63 -13.06
N LEU A 169 -4.50 -14.05 -12.13
CA LEU A 169 -4.55 -13.44 -10.81
C LEU A 169 -3.38 -14.00 -10.00
N TRP A 170 -2.47 -13.15 -9.55
CA TRP A 170 -1.28 -13.53 -8.81
C TRP A 170 -1.24 -12.81 -7.47
N VAL A 171 -0.93 -13.51 -6.40
CA VAL A 171 -0.95 -12.96 -5.04
C VAL A 171 0.35 -13.34 -4.36
N SER A 172 1.06 -12.35 -3.85
CA SER A 172 2.23 -12.50 -3.00
C SER A 172 1.90 -12.20 -1.53
N THR A 173 2.51 -12.92 -0.62
CA THR A 173 2.47 -12.65 0.82
C THR A 173 3.85 -12.95 1.44
N PRO A 174 4.54 -11.93 2.06
CA PRO A 174 4.15 -10.52 2.10
C PRO A 174 4.15 -9.85 0.72
N PRO A 175 3.65 -8.60 0.59
CA PRO A 175 3.73 -7.82 -0.63
C PRO A 175 5.15 -7.73 -1.19
N SER A 176 5.31 -8.01 -2.50
CA SER A 176 6.63 -8.11 -3.16
C SER A 176 6.65 -7.66 -4.62
N PHE A 177 5.50 -7.31 -5.22
CA PHE A 177 5.40 -6.87 -6.62
C PHE A 177 5.69 -5.38 -6.83
#